data_0d145b399e4d27517b6974b6cea5dec6
#
_entry.id   0d145b399e4d27517b6974b6cea5dec6
#
_cell.length_a   1.000
_cell.length_b   1.000
_cell.length_c   1.000
_cell.angle_alpha   90.00
_cell.angle_beta   90.00
_cell.angle_gamma   90.00
#
_symmetry.space_group_name_H-M   'P 1'
#
loop_
_entity.id
_entity.type
_entity.pdbx_description
1 polymer ?
#
loop_
_entity_poly.entity_id
_entity_poly.type
_entity_poly.pdbx_seq_one_letter_code
_entity_poly.pdbx_strand_id
1 'polypeptide(L)'
;MRTSLLAGMALALGLSASAPALAADALTLQLKWVTQAQFAGYYVAAEKGYYEEAGLDVTIKPGGPDVAPTQVLAGGGADVVIDWMPSALAAREKGLPLVNIAQPFAKSGLMLTCRKETGIASPADFKGKTLGVWFSGNEYPFLSWMSKLGLKTDGGPEGVTVIKQGFNVDPLIQKQADCISTMTYNEYGQVLDAGLKPEDLVVFKYEDQGVSTLEDGLYVLQPTLDDPAMVDKLARFVSASMKGWAYAKDHPDEAAGIVLDNDTTGAQTEAHQTFMMTEIAKLLGDSPKLDTAAAETTVKVLMSGGSDPVITKQPEGAWTSKVTDAVK
;
A
#
# COMPACT_ATOMS: atom_id res chain seq x y z
N MET A 1 24.09 88.38 3.84
CA MET A 1 24.62 87.25 3.04
C MET A 1 24.44 85.97 3.83
N ARG A 2 23.49 85.15 3.55
CA ARG A 2 23.25 83.85 4.17
C ARG A 2 23.12 82.83 3.08
N THR A 3 24.12 81.97 2.94
CA THR A 3 24.23 80.85 2.00
C THR A 3 23.52 79.62 2.61
N SER A 4 22.47 79.14 1.93
CA SER A 4 21.75 77.91 2.32
C SER A 4 22.37 76.76 1.53
N LEU A 5 22.92 75.73 2.23
CA LEU A 5 23.28 74.46 1.64
C LEU A 5 22.03 73.56 1.57
N LEU A 6 21.72 73.11 0.36
CA LEU A 6 20.72 72.05 0.10
C LEU A 6 21.49 70.72 0.07
N ALA A 7 21.22 69.85 1.07
CA ALA A 7 21.68 68.46 1.08
C ALA A 7 20.70 67.60 0.31
N GLY A 8 21.15 67.06 -0.84
CA GLY A 8 20.41 66.09 -1.61
C GLY A 8 20.53 64.68 -0.99
N MET A 9 19.37 64.14 -0.59
CA MET A 9 19.26 62.74 -0.09
C MET A 9 18.94 61.83 -1.28
N ALA A 10 19.91 61.04 -1.73
CA ALA A 10 19.72 60.05 -2.77
C ALA A 10 19.05 58.79 -2.15
N LEU A 11 17.80 58.55 -2.53
CA LEU A 11 17.03 57.37 -2.17
C LEU A 11 17.44 56.21 -3.09
N ALA A 12 18.25 55.28 -2.62
CA ALA A 12 18.57 54.05 -3.33
C ALA A 12 17.39 53.08 -3.24
N LEU A 13 16.58 52.99 -4.32
CA LEU A 13 15.63 51.90 -4.47
C LEU A 13 16.37 50.58 -4.74
N GLY A 14 16.44 49.73 -3.74
CA GLY A 14 16.86 48.32 -3.88
C GLY A 14 15.80 47.56 -4.64
N LEU A 15 16.03 47.26 -5.92
CA LEU A 15 15.26 46.24 -6.66
C LEU A 15 15.61 44.87 -6.08
N SER A 16 14.76 44.35 -5.21
CA SER A 16 14.77 42.93 -4.85
C SER A 16 14.28 42.15 -6.07
N ALA A 17 15.18 41.56 -6.82
CA ALA A 17 14.86 40.59 -7.87
C ALA A 17 14.27 39.35 -7.18
N SER A 18 12.94 39.22 -7.17
CA SER A 18 12.26 37.98 -6.81
C SER A 18 12.66 36.95 -7.87
N ALA A 19 13.44 35.93 -7.51
CA ALA A 19 13.65 34.79 -8.36
C ALA A 19 12.26 34.17 -8.67
N PRO A 20 11.96 33.82 -9.93
CA PRO A 20 10.73 33.12 -10.24
C PRO A 20 10.71 31.81 -9.42
N ALA A 21 9.70 31.65 -8.57
CA ALA A 21 9.42 30.37 -7.95
C ALA A 21 9.14 29.38 -9.10
N LEU A 22 10.00 28.39 -9.26
CA LEU A 22 9.71 27.28 -10.18
C LEU A 22 8.40 26.65 -9.69
N ALA A 23 7.46 26.46 -10.60
CA ALA A 23 6.24 25.74 -10.29
C ALA A 23 6.60 24.33 -9.79
N ALA A 24 5.98 23.88 -8.71
CA ALA A 24 6.20 22.54 -8.20
C ALA A 24 5.76 21.49 -9.23
N ASP A 25 6.52 20.40 -9.33
CA ASP A 25 6.20 19.29 -10.23
C ASP A 25 4.97 18.53 -9.71
N ALA A 26 3.88 18.57 -10.45
CA ALA A 26 2.67 17.83 -10.09
C ALA A 26 2.91 16.32 -10.18
N LEU A 27 2.38 15.56 -9.18
CA LEU A 27 2.41 14.11 -9.13
C LEU A 27 1.14 13.58 -8.48
N THR A 28 0.49 12.60 -9.09
CA THR A 28 -0.68 11.93 -8.54
C THR A 28 -0.34 10.54 -8.05
N LEU A 29 -0.57 10.29 -6.75
CA LEU A 29 -0.48 8.99 -6.11
C LEU A 29 -1.87 8.38 -5.95
N GLN A 30 -2.11 7.20 -6.51
CA GLN A 30 -3.31 6.40 -6.24
C GLN A 30 -3.01 5.37 -5.15
N LEU A 31 -3.74 5.45 -4.06
CA LEU A 31 -3.68 4.45 -2.99
C LEU A 31 -4.40 3.16 -3.40
N LYS A 32 -3.98 2.05 -2.81
CA LYS A 32 -4.62 0.75 -3.02
C LYS A 32 -5.95 0.62 -2.30
N TRP A 33 -6.09 1.23 -1.13
CA TRP A 33 -7.23 1.07 -0.23
C TRP A 33 -7.77 2.42 0.23
N VAL A 34 -8.83 2.41 1.05
CA VAL A 34 -9.39 3.63 1.68
C VAL A 34 -8.33 4.33 2.52
N THR A 35 -8.57 5.62 2.80
CA THR A 35 -7.70 6.41 3.69
C THR A 35 -7.66 5.77 5.07
N GLN A 36 -6.48 5.34 5.48
CA GLN A 36 -6.20 4.74 6.78
C GLN A 36 -4.70 4.75 7.06
N ALA A 37 -4.27 4.43 8.30
CA ALA A 37 -2.87 4.51 8.72
C ALA A 37 -1.91 3.63 7.89
N GLN A 38 -2.43 2.66 7.11
CA GLN A 38 -1.67 1.93 6.08
C GLN A 38 -0.94 2.86 5.09
N PHE A 39 -1.40 4.10 4.97
CA PHE A 39 -0.82 5.09 4.07
C PHE A 39 -0.32 6.34 4.80
N ALA A 40 -0.18 6.26 6.13
CA ALA A 40 0.15 7.40 6.99
C ALA A 40 1.40 8.15 6.53
N GLY A 41 2.46 7.44 6.11
CA GLY A 41 3.70 8.09 5.67
C GLY A 41 3.52 9.06 4.51
N TYR A 42 2.60 8.78 3.60
CA TYR A 42 2.31 9.67 2.46
C TYR A 42 1.52 10.90 2.89
N TYR A 43 0.53 10.75 3.77
CA TYR A 43 -0.24 11.86 4.32
C TYR A 43 0.63 12.73 5.23
N VAL A 44 1.48 12.13 6.06
CA VAL A 44 2.47 12.84 6.88
C VAL A 44 3.45 13.62 6.01
N ALA A 45 3.93 13.03 4.90
CA ALA A 45 4.83 13.73 3.98
C ALA A 45 4.17 14.97 3.36
N ALA A 46 2.87 14.90 3.05
CA ALA A 46 2.09 16.04 2.56
C ALA A 46 1.90 17.10 3.67
N GLU A 47 1.38 16.70 4.84
CA GLU A 47 1.06 17.61 5.94
C GLU A 47 2.31 18.31 6.52
N LYS A 48 3.45 17.60 6.60
CA LYS A 48 4.72 18.17 7.06
C LYS A 48 5.48 18.97 6.00
N GLY A 49 4.92 19.11 4.79
CA GLY A 49 5.54 19.87 3.71
C GLY A 49 6.74 19.18 3.06
N TYR A 50 7.00 17.89 3.31
CA TYR A 50 8.18 17.20 2.75
C TYR A 50 8.11 17.07 1.23
N TYR A 51 6.92 17.00 0.64
CA TYR A 51 6.74 17.06 -0.81
C TYR A 51 7.03 18.45 -1.37
N GLU A 52 6.55 19.51 -0.70
CA GLU A 52 6.82 20.90 -1.10
C GLU A 52 8.33 21.22 -1.03
N GLU A 53 9.01 20.80 0.06
CA GLU A 53 10.46 20.92 0.20
C GLU A 53 11.22 20.21 -0.93
N ALA A 54 10.66 19.11 -1.44
CA ALA A 54 11.19 18.37 -2.58
C ALA A 54 10.79 18.97 -3.94
N GLY A 55 10.07 20.11 -3.98
CA GLY A 55 9.60 20.76 -5.19
C GLY A 55 8.46 19.99 -5.88
N LEU A 56 7.63 19.27 -5.12
CA LEU A 56 6.53 18.45 -5.62
C LEU A 56 5.18 19.00 -5.13
N ASP A 57 4.18 18.94 -6.00
CA ASP A 57 2.76 19.10 -5.68
C ASP A 57 2.08 17.73 -5.81
N VAL A 58 1.90 17.03 -4.68
CA VAL A 58 1.43 15.65 -4.63
C VAL A 58 -0.05 15.59 -4.32
N THR A 59 -0.84 15.05 -5.25
CA THR A 59 -2.24 14.71 -5.04
C THR A 59 -2.36 13.23 -4.63
N ILE A 60 -2.90 12.96 -3.43
CA ILE A 60 -3.15 11.61 -2.95
C ILE A 60 -4.62 11.26 -3.21
N LYS A 61 -4.86 10.20 -4.00
CA LYS A 61 -6.21 9.69 -4.30
C LYS A 61 -6.48 8.42 -3.49
N PRO A 62 -7.53 8.38 -2.66
CA PRO A 62 -7.90 7.15 -1.95
C PRO A 62 -8.35 6.06 -2.93
N GLY A 63 -8.14 4.80 -2.53
CA GLY A 63 -8.61 3.62 -3.20
C GLY A 63 -9.83 3.00 -2.51
N GLY A 64 -9.93 1.67 -2.56
CA GLY A 64 -11.01 0.92 -1.92
C GLY A 64 -11.22 -0.46 -2.52
N PRO A 65 -12.20 -1.23 -2.01
CA PRO A 65 -12.43 -2.62 -2.44
C PRO A 65 -12.83 -2.78 -3.91
N ASP A 66 -13.32 -1.71 -4.54
CA ASP A 66 -13.75 -1.69 -5.95
C ASP A 66 -12.78 -0.92 -6.87
N VAL A 67 -11.66 -0.44 -6.33
CA VAL A 67 -10.61 0.28 -7.08
C VAL A 67 -9.47 -0.68 -7.40
N ALA A 68 -9.14 -0.83 -8.67
CA ALA A 68 -7.96 -1.54 -9.14
C ALA A 68 -6.87 -0.52 -9.51
N PRO A 69 -5.84 -0.26 -8.67
CA PRO A 69 -4.84 0.78 -8.91
C PRO A 69 -4.13 0.63 -10.25
N THR A 70 -3.86 -0.62 -10.65
CA THR A 70 -3.23 -0.92 -11.95
C THR A 70 -4.05 -0.42 -13.14
N GLN A 71 -5.37 -0.46 -13.06
CA GLN A 71 -6.27 0.06 -14.10
C GLN A 71 -6.31 1.59 -14.09
N VAL A 72 -6.25 2.21 -12.91
CA VAL A 72 -6.17 3.67 -12.78
C VAL A 72 -4.89 4.18 -13.43
N LEU A 73 -3.75 3.52 -13.17
CA LEU A 73 -2.47 3.84 -13.79
C LEU A 73 -2.49 3.66 -15.32
N ALA A 74 -3.03 2.53 -15.79
CA ALA A 74 -3.16 2.23 -17.22
C ALA A 74 -4.02 3.26 -17.95
N GLY A 75 -5.05 3.79 -17.29
CA GLY A 75 -5.92 4.83 -17.81
C GLY A 75 -5.36 6.25 -17.69
N GLY A 76 -4.15 6.44 -17.18
CA GLY A 76 -3.53 7.77 -16.97
C GLY A 76 -4.17 8.57 -15.83
N GLY A 77 -4.88 7.91 -14.91
CA GLY A 77 -5.53 8.54 -13.77
C GLY A 77 -4.58 8.84 -12.60
N ALA A 78 -3.36 8.31 -12.64
CA ALA A 78 -2.31 8.53 -11.65
C ALA A 78 -0.92 8.39 -12.30
N ASP A 79 0.10 8.98 -11.68
CA ASP A 79 1.51 8.85 -12.08
C ASP A 79 2.19 7.68 -11.38
N VAL A 80 1.82 7.44 -10.11
CA VAL A 80 2.31 6.36 -9.26
C VAL A 80 1.11 5.69 -8.58
N VAL A 81 1.17 4.38 -8.43
CA VAL A 81 0.16 3.64 -7.65
C VAL A 81 0.80 2.80 -6.58
N ILE A 82 0.09 2.63 -5.46
CA ILE A 82 0.39 1.61 -4.47
C ILE A 82 -0.39 0.36 -4.84
N ASP A 83 0.30 -0.76 -4.95
CA ASP A 83 -0.34 -2.05 -5.16
C ASP A 83 0.46 -3.18 -4.52
N TRP A 84 -0.17 -4.32 -4.34
CA TRP A 84 0.51 -5.55 -3.94
C TRP A 84 1.23 -6.16 -5.14
N MET A 85 2.42 -6.72 -4.89
CA MET A 85 3.20 -7.34 -5.94
C MET A 85 2.44 -8.45 -6.70
N PRO A 86 1.63 -9.32 -6.07
CA PRO A 86 0.80 -10.28 -6.79
C PRO A 86 -0.11 -9.66 -7.85
N SER A 87 -0.80 -8.57 -7.50
CA SER A 87 -1.67 -7.84 -8.43
C SER A 87 -0.87 -7.23 -9.59
N ALA A 88 0.25 -6.59 -9.27
CA ALA A 88 1.12 -5.97 -10.27
C ALA A 88 1.70 -7.00 -11.25
N LEU A 89 2.15 -8.17 -10.75
CA LEU A 89 2.68 -9.24 -11.59
C LEU A 89 1.60 -9.90 -12.45
N ALA A 90 0.40 -10.12 -11.92
CA ALA A 90 -0.73 -10.63 -12.68
C ALA A 90 -1.15 -9.65 -13.80
N ALA A 91 -1.12 -8.34 -13.54
CA ALA A 91 -1.39 -7.34 -14.56
C ALA A 91 -0.27 -7.30 -15.62
N ARG A 92 0.99 -7.45 -15.20
CA ARG A 92 2.15 -7.53 -16.09
C ARG A 92 2.08 -8.76 -17.01
N GLU A 93 1.68 -9.92 -16.50
CA GLU A 93 1.46 -11.13 -17.29
C GLU A 93 0.44 -10.90 -18.43
N LYS A 94 -0.58 -10.06 -18.14
CA LYS A 94 -1.61 -9.65 -19.12
C LYS A 94 -1.16 -8.53 -20.06
N GLY A 95 0.10 -8.10 -19.99
CA GLY A 95 0.69 -7.15 -20.92
C GLY A 95 0.76 -5.70 -20.42
N LEU A 96 0.35 -5.40 -19.19
CA LEU A 96 0.53 -4.07 -18.61
C LEU A 96 1.95 -3.94 -18.06
N PRO A 97 2.83 -3.06 -18.61
CA PRO A 97 4.25 -3.04 -18.27
C PRO A 97 4.52 -2.30 -16.94
N LEU A 98 3.97 -2.83 -15.85
CA LEU A 98 4.18 -2.31 -14.49
C LEU A 98 5.58 -2.61 -13.99
N VAL A 99 6.18 -1.64 -13.29
CA VAL A 99 7.51 -1.78 -12.67
C VAL A 99 7.43 -1.32 -11.21
N ASN A 100 7.86 -2.15 -10.28
CA ASN A 100 8.10 -1.74 -8.89
C ASN A 100 9.32 -0.82 -8.85
N ILE A 101 9.16 0.36 -8.27
CA ILE A 101 10.20 1.39 -8.16
C ILE A 101 10.66 1.62 -6.72
N ALA A 102 9.88 1.19 -5.74
CA ALA A 102 10.20 1.23 -4.32
C ALA A 102 9.28 0.31 -3.52
N GLN A 103 9.77 -0.19 -2.40
CA GLN A 103 9.08 -1.15 -1.55
C GLN A 103 9.19 -0.75 -0.07
N PRO A 104 8.36 0.19 0.43
CA PRO A 104 8.38 0.60 1.84
C PRO A 104 8.01 -0.52 2.80
N PHE A 105 7.05 -1.40 2.43
CA PHE A 105 6.65 -2.56 3.22
C PHE A 105 7.54 -3.76 2.92
N ALA A 106 8.35 -4.15 3.90
CA ALA A 106 9.30 -5.26 3.77
C ALA A 106 8.70 -6.61 4.19
N LYS A 107 7.55 -6.61 4.88
CA LYS A 107 6.87 -7.80 5.41
C LYS A 107 5.39 -7.77 5.06
N SER A 108 4.77 -8.96 5.01
CA SER A 108 3.33 -9.12 4.83
C SER A 108 2.60 -9.11 6.18
N GLY A 109 1.48 -8.40 6.25
CA GLY A 109 0.54 -8.46 7.36
C GLY A 109 -0.65 -9.37 7.10
N LEU A 110 -0.70 -10.05 5.95
CA LEU A 110 -1.87 -10.80 5.51
C LEU A 110 -2.08 -12.08 6.31
N MET A 111 -3.31 -12.25 6.76
CA MET A 111 -3.77 -13.42 7.52
C MET A 111 -5.13 -13.89 7.01
N LEU A 112 -5.46 -15.16 7.31
CA LEU A 112 -6.82 -15.67 7.28
C LEU A 112 -7.25 -15.92 8.73
N THR A 113 -8.27 -15.21 9.19
CA THR A 113 -8.80 -15.29 10.57
C THR A 113 -10.11 -16.03 10.57
N CYS A 114 -10.18 -17.10 11.33
CA CYS A 114 -11.32 -18.01 11.41
C CYS A 114 -11.93 -17.99 12.81
N ARG A 115 -13.25 -18.23 12.92
CA ARG A 115 -13.88 -18.49 14.21
C ARG A 115 -13.54 -19.92 14.64
N LYS A 116 -13.06 -20.10 15.87
CA LYS A 116 -12.69 -21.40 16.43
C LYS A 116 -13.87 -22.39 16.48
N GLU A 117 -15.08 -21.87 16.68
CA GLU A 117 -16.32 -22.67 16.73
C GLU A 117 -16.64 -23.39 15.39
N THR A 118 -16.03 -22.98 14.28
CA THR A 118 -16.21 -23.62 12.97
C THR A 118 -15.52 -24.97 12.85
N GLY A 119 -14.71 -25.32 13.88
CA GLY A 119 -13.92 -26.55 13.92
C GLY A 119 -12.66 -26.53 13.05
N ILE A 120 -12.32 -25.39 12.44
CA ILE A 120 -11.08 -25.22 11.68
C ILE A 120 -9.92 -25.11 12.67
N ALA A 121 -8.95 -26.03 12.57
CA ALA A 121 -7.73 -26.05 13.37
C ALA A 121 -6.47 -26.00 12.48
N SER A 122 -6.61 -26.37 11.21
CA SER A 122 -5.53 -26.40 10.22
C SER A 122 -6.05 -26.04 8.83
N PRO A 123 -5.19 -25.72 7.85
CA PRO A 123 -5.63 -25.48 6.47
C PRO A 123 -6.31 -26.70 5.80
N ALA A 124 -6.08 -27.91 6.29
CA ALA A 124 -6.79 -29.11 5.80
C ALA A 124 -8.29 -29.08 6.09
N ASP A 125 -8.72 -28.30 7.06
CA ASP A 125 -10.11 -28.17 7.49
C ASP A 125 -10.92 -27.12 6.68
N PHE A 126 -10.29 -26.44 5.69
CA PHE A 126 -10.97 -25.45 4.86
C PHE A 126 -11.97 -26.05 3.88
N LYS A 127 -11.86 -27.33 3.58
CA LYS A 127 -12.76 -28.06 2.67
C LYS A 127 -14.22 -27.90 3.08
N GLY A 128 -15.05 -27.45 2.15
CA GLY A 128 -16.47 -27.19 2.36
C GLY A 128 -16.80 -25.92 3.16
N LYS A 129 -15.79 -25.12 3.53
CA LYS A 129 -15.98 -23.89 4.30
C LYS A 129 -16.20 -22.68 3.41
N THR A 130 -16.76 -21.62 4.02
CA THR A 130 -16.96 -20.32 3.38
C THR A 130 -15.90 -19.33 3.85
N LEU A 131 -15.14 -18.77 2.91
CA LEU A 131 -14.01 -17.89 3.18
C LEU A 131 -14.25 -16.51 2.54
N GLY A 132 -14.15 -15.46 3.33
CA GLY A 132 -14.22 -14.07 2.87
C GLY A 132 -12.87 -13.63 2.32
N VAL A 133 -12.85 -13.10 1.10
CA VAL A 133 -11.64 -12.69 0.40
C VAL A 133 -11.86 -11.36 -0.30
N TRP A 134 -10.88 -10.48 -0.25
CA TRP A 134 -10.88 -9.25 -1.06
C TRP A 134 -10.57 -9.59 -2.52
N PHE A 135 -11.18 -8.81 -3.42
CA PHE A 135 -10.94 -8.89 -4.85
C PHE A 135 -10.15 -7.67 -5.36
N SER A 136 -10.20 -7.42 -6.66
CA SER A 136 -9.49 -6.32 -7.33
C SER A 136 -7.95 -6.45 -7.23
N GLY A 137 -7.46 -7.71 -7.27
CA GLY A 137 -6.03 -8.05 -7.21
C GLY A 137 -5.53 -8.47 -5.83
N ASN A 138 -6.38 -8.37 -4.78
CA ASN A 138 -6.01 -8.81 -3.43
C ASN A 138 -6.21 -10.32 -3.22
N GLU A 139 -6.95 -11.00 -4.10
CA GLU A 139 -7.26 -12.43 -4.05
C GLU A 139 -6.07 -13.34 -4.39
N TYR A 140 -5.07 -12.85 -5.09
CA TYR A 140 -4.02 -13.71 -5.65
C TYR A 140 -3.21 -14.50 -4.62
N PRO A 141 -2.78 -13.97 -3.47
CA PRO A 141 -2.10 -14.78 -2.45
C PRO A 141 -2.99 -15.90 -1.93
N PHE A 142 -4.29 -15.61 -1.74
CA PHE A 142 -5.28 -16.61 -1.32
C PHE A 142 -5.45 -17.70 -2.38
N LEU A 143 -5.63 -17.34 -3.66
CA LEU A 143 -5.78 -18.30 -4.75
C LEU A 143 -4.55 -19.21 -4.86
N SER A 144 -3.34 -18.65 -4.76
CA SER A 144 -2.11 -19.44 -4.75
C SER A 144 -2.07 -20.42 -3.58
N TRP A 145 -2.54 -19.98 -2.40
CA TRP A 145 -2.60 -20.86 -1.23
C TRP A 145 -3.59 -22.00 -1.40
N MET A 146 -4.82 -21.69 -1.85
CA MET A 146 -5.84 -22.72 -2.10
C MET A 146 -5.39 -23.72 -3.16
N SER A 147 -4.76 -23.24 -4.22
CA SER A 147 -4.19 -24.10 -5.26
C SER A 147 -3.08 -25.01 -4.71
N LYS A 148 -2.19 -24.49 -3.87
CA LYS A 148 -1.16 -25.28 -3.16
C LYS A 148 -1.76 -26.38 -2.28
N LEU A 149 -2.92 -26.12 -1.68
CA LEU A 149 -3.67 -27.09 -0.88
C LEU A 149 -4.48 -28.09 -1.75
N GLY A 150 -4.56 -27.88 -3.05
CA GLY A 150 -5.42 -28.65 -3.96
C GLY A 150 -6.90 -28.36 -3.80
N LEU A 151 -7.28 -27.22 -3.21
CA LEU A 151 -8.66 -26.81 -3.00
C LEU A 151 -9.15 -25.92 -4.14
N LYS A 152 -10.31 -26.24 -4.69
CA LYS A 152 -11.03 -25.38 -5.62
C LYS A 152 -11.70 -24.22 -4.89
N THR A 153 -11.85 -23.10 -5.58
CA THR A 153 -12.45 -21.87 -5.03
C THR A 153 -13.83 -21.54 -5.63
N ASP A 154 -14.43 -22.51 -6.31
CA ASP A 154 -15.72 -22.42 -6.95
C ASP A 154 -16.88 -22.99 -6.10
N GLY A 155 -16.60 -23.37 -4.88
CA GLY A 155 -17.55 -23.97 -3.95
C GLY A 155 -17.58 -25.52 -4.04
N GLY A 156 -18.56 -26.08 -3.35
CA GLY A 156 -18.76 -27.51 -3.29
C GLY A 156 -18.01 -28.20 -2.14
N PRO A 157 -18.30 -29.50 -1.90
CA PRO A 157 -17.81 -30.21 -0.72
C PRO A 157 -16.30 -30.50 -0.76
N GLU A 158 -15.68 -30.43 -1.92
CA GLU A 158 -14.26 -30.72 -2.14
C GLU A 158 -13.39 -29.43 -2.27
N GLY A 159 -14.01 -28.26 -2.23
CA GLY A 159 -13.36 -26.97 -2.34
C GLY A 159 -13.77 -26.03 -1.22
N VAL A 160 -13.59 -24.75 -1.45
CA VAL A 160 -14.03 -23.67 -0.57
C VAL A 160 -15.01 -22.76 -1.30
N THR A 161 -16.00 -22.26 -0.58
CA THR A 161 -16.88 -21.20 -1.10
C THR A 161 -16.23 -19.87 -0.79
N VAL A 162 -15.96 -19.07 -1.82
CA VAL A 162 -15.37 -17.73 -1.67
C VAL A 162 -16.47 -16.68 -1.76
N ILE A 163 -16.54 -15.81 -0.74
CA ILE A 163 -17.42 -14.64 -0.78
C ILE A 163 -16.59 -13.36 -0.85
N LYS A 164 -17.10 -12.36 -1.58
CA LYS A 164 -16.46 -11.06 -1.67
C LYS A 164 -16.54 -10.35 -0.32
N GLN A 165 -15.41 -10.01 0.25
CA GLN A 165 -15.26 -9.23 1.47
C GLN A 165 -15.13 -7.74 1.14
N GLY A 166 -15.83 -6.88 1.89
CA GLY A 166 -15.65 -5.43 1.86
C GLY A 166 -14.49 -4.98 2.77
N PHE A 167 -14.57 -3.76 3.28
CA PHE A 167 -13.55 -3.17 4.17
C PHE A 167 -13.88 -3.35 5.67
N ASN A 168 -14.84 -4.20 6.02
CA ASN A 168 -15.25 -4.51 7.39
C ASN A 168 -15.19 -6.02 7.68
N VAL A 169 -15.43 -6.38 8.92
CA VAL A 169 -15.37 -7.76 9.42
C VAL A 169 -16.74 -8.42 9.59
N ASP A 170 -17.81 -7.78 9.13
CA ASP A 170 -19.19 -8.25 9.26
C ASP A 170 -19.39 -9.69 8.82
N PRO A 171 -18.82 -10.18 7.71
CA PRO A 171 -19.01 -11.57 7.31
C PRO A 171 -18.59 -12.58 8.37
N LEU A 172 -17.52 -12.28 9.15
CA LEU A 172 -17.08 -13.14 10.25
C LEU A 172 -18.00 -12.99 11.46
N ILE A 173 -18.33 -11.74 11.85
CA ILE A 173 -19.13 -11.45 13.04
C ILE A 173 -20.55 -12.00 12.89
N GLN A 174 -21.14 -11.85 11.70
CA GLN A 174 -22.49 -12.33 11.39
C GLN A 174 -22.53 -13.81 10.98
N LYS A 175 -21.40 -14.52 11.05
CA LYS A 175 -21.28 -15.95 10.70
C LYS A 175 -21.66 -16.28 9.24
N GLN A 176 -21.48 -15.32 8.36
CA GLN A 176 -21.67 -15.51 6.90
C GLN A 176 -20.45 -16.19 6.26
N ALA A 177 -19.28 -16.05 6.91
CA ALA A 177 -18.05 -16.72 6.57
C ALA A 177 -17.46 -17.43 7.79
N ASP A 178 -16.85 -18.59 7.57
CA ASP A 178 -16.10 -19.34 8.59
C ASP A 178 -14.78 -18.63 8.91
N CYS A 179 -14.16 -18.05 7.87
CA CYS A 179 -12.93 -17.24 7.95
C CYS A 179 -13.06 -16.01 7.07
N ILE A 180 -12.27 -14.97 7.36
CA ILE A 180 -12.11 -13.81 6.51
C ILE A 180 -10.63 -13.46 6.34
N SER A 181 -10.29 -12.79 5.24
CA SER A 181 -9.00 -12.13 5.10
C SER A 181 -8.88 -11.00 6.10
N THR A 182 -7.74 -10.90 6.77
CA THR A 182 -7.44 -9.84 7.73
C THR A 182 -5.99 -9.39 7.56
N MET A 183 -5.73 -8.13 7.86
CA MET A 183 -4.38 -7.64 8.06
C MET A 183 -4.07 -7.59 9.55
N THR A 184 -2.82 -7.86 9.92
CA THR A 184 -2.36 -7.72 11.32
C THR A 184 -2.68 -6.36 11.89
N TYR A 185 -2.62 -5.34 11.05
CA TYR A 185 -2.77 -3.94 11.44
C TYR A 185 -4.19 -3.39 11.32
N ASN A 186 -5.12 -4.06 10.65
CA ASN A 186 -6.47 -3.51 10.42
C ASN A 186 -7.56 -4.47 10.90
N GLU A 187 -8.04 -5.36 10.02
CA GLU A 187 -9.26 -6.15 10.29
C GLU A 187 -9.12 -7.06 11.50
N TYR A 188 -7.92 -7.52 11.83
CA TYR A 188 -7.73 -8.28 13.07
C TYR A 188 -8.09 -7.44 14.30
N GLY A 189 -7.68 -6.17 14.34
CA GLY A 189 -8.10 -5.23 15.38
C GLY A 189 -9.60 -5.03 15.40
N GLN A 190 -10.24 -4.83 14.22
CA GLN A 190 -11.70 -4.70 14.12
C GLN A 190 -12.44 -5.93 14.62
N VAL A 191 -11.91 -7.14 14.40
CA VAL A 191 -12.49 -8.40 14.94
C VAL A 191 -12.47 -8.40 16.47
N LEU A 192 -11.37 -7.93 17.07
CA LEU A 192 -11.26 -7.82 18.54
C LEU A 192 -12.18 -6.72 19.09
N ASP A 193 -12.26 -5.57 18.42
CA ASP A 193 -13.14 -4.45 18.79
C ASP A 193 -14.62 -4.85 18.69
N ALA A 194 -14.97 -5.76 17.78
CA ALA A 194 -16.31 -6.35 17.68
C ALA A 194 -16.62 -7.36 18.79
N GLY A 195 -15.70 -7.59 19.74
CA GLY A 195 -15.90 -8.37 20.95
C GLY A 195 -15.45 -9.84 20.88
N LEU A 196 -14.87 -10.30 19.76
CA LEU A 196 -14.21 -11.60 19.73
C LEU A 196 -12.84 -11.50 20.41
N LYS A 197 -12.46 -12.56 21.13
CA LYS A 197 -11.18 -12.62 21.82
C LYS A 197 -10.20 -13.50 21.05
N PRO A 198 -8.88 -13.36 21.24
CA PRO A 198 -7.89 -14.20 20.59
C PRO A 198 -8.15 -15.71 20.78
N GLU A 199 -8.66 -16.13 21.94
CA GLU A 199 -9.01 -17.51 22.22
C GLU A 199 -10.23 -18.04 21.44
N ASP A 200 -11.06 -17.16 20.87
CA ASP A 200 -12.20 -17.49 20.01
C ASP A 200 -11.81 -17.63 18.54
N LEU A 201 -10.55 -17.37 18.22
CA LEU A 201 -10.04 -17.29 16.86
C LEU A 201 -8.98 -18.36 16.58
N VAL A 202 -8.88 -18.73 15.31
CA VAL A 202 -7.74 -19.44 14.73
C VAL A 202 -7.22 -18.56 13.60
N VAL A 203 -5.95 -18.19 13.69
CA VAL A 203 -5.32 -17.26 12.75
C VAL A 203 -4.22 -17.96 11.97
N PHE A 204 -4.29 -17.87 10.65
CA PHE A 204 -3.28 -18.38 9.74
C PHE A 204 -2.56 -17.22 9.07
N LYS A 205 -1.32 -16.94 9.48
CA LYS A 205 -0.46 -15.98 8.77
C LYS A 205 0.02 -16.60 7.48
N TYR A 206 -0.07 -15.87 6.39
CA TYR A 206 0.34 -16.36 5.07
C TYR A 206 1.84 -16.69 5.03
N GLU A 207 2.67 -15.96 5.77
CA GLU A 207 4.11 -16.27 5.85
C GLU A 207 4.38 -17.64 6.48
N ASP A 208 3.63 -18.00 7.55
CA ASP A 208 3.77 -19.30 8.23
C ASP A 208 3.29 -20.47 7.34
N GLN A 209 2.45 -20.17 6.33
CA GLN A 209 1.97 -21.14 5.36
C GLN A 209 2.89 -21.27 4.12
N GLY A 210 3.96 -20.48 4.09
CA GLY A 210 4.89 -20.43 2.96
C GLY A 210 4.25 -19.87 1.68
N VAL A 211 3.33 -18.93 1.82
CA VAL A 211 2.66 -18.19 0.75
C VAL A 211 2.72 -16.69 0.97
N SER A 212 3.78 -16.22 1.64
CA SER A 212 4.05 -14.80 1.84
C SER A 212 4.31 -14.10 0.50
N THR A 213 3.72 -12.93 0.33
CA THR A 213 3.90 -12.07 -0.85
C THR A 213 4.14 -10.63 -0.41
N LEU A 214 4.84 -9.86 -1.23
CA LEU A 214 5.08 -8.45 -0.95
C LEU A 214 3.82 -7.60 -1.17
N GLU A 215 3.57 -6.71 -0.21
CA GLU A 215 2.44 -5.77 -0.16
C GLU A 215 2.93 -4.35 -0.45
N ASP A 216 2.02 -3.44 -0.70
CA ASP A 216 2.18 -1.97 -0.73
C ASP A 216 3.50 -1.44 -1.32
N GLY A 217 3.86 -1.95 -2.49
CA GLY A 217 4.92 -1.38 -3.30
C GLY A 217 4.44 -0.19 -4.14
N LEU A 218 5.39 0.63 -4.58
CA LEU A 218 5.15 1.74 -5.51
C LEU A 218 5.42 1.29 -6.94
N TYR A 219 4.45 1.53 -7.83
CA TYR A 219 4.51 1.07 -9.22
C TYR A 219 4.26 2.21 -10.21
N VAL A 220 4.98 2.15 -11.32
CA VAL A 220 4.79 3.01 -12.50
C VAL A 220 4.74 2.15 -13.76
N LEU A 221 4.39 2.74 -14.90
CA LEU A 221 4.55 2.09 -16.20
C LEU A 221 6.02 2.18 -16.66
N GLN A 222 6.51 1.12 -17.31
CA GLN A 222 7.87 1.05 -17.84
C GLN A 222 8.29 2.30 -18.66
N PRO A 223 7.47 2.84 -19.58
CA PRO A 223 7.85 4.04 -20.34
C PRO A 223 8.10 5.28 -19.48
N THR A 224 7.51 5.38 -18.30
CA THR A 224 7.76 6.48 -17.36
C THR A 224 9.24 6.55 -16.94
N LEU A 225 9.93 5.42 -16.93
CA LEU A 225 11.33 5.31 -16.53
C LEU A 225 12.32 5.63 -17.67
N ASP A 226 11.84 5.84 -18.89
CA ASP A 226 12.67 6.21 -20.04
C ASP A 226 13.02 7.71 -20.01
N ASP A 227 12.23 8.52 -19.29
CA ASP A 227 12.50 9.95 -19.09
C ASP A 227 13.32 10.18 -17.80
N PRO A 228 14.55 10.68 -17.90
CA PRO A 228 15.38 10.99 -16.72
C PRO A 228 14.76 12.04 -15.80
N ALA A 229 13.97 12.99 -16.31
CA ALA A 229 13.27 13.97 -15.48
C ALA A 229 12.18 13.33 -14.62
N MET A 230 11.47 12.34 -15.18
CA MET A 230 10.50 11.56 -14.41
C MET A 230 11.20 10.70 -13.34
N VAL A 231 12.35 10.10 -13.64
CA VAL A 231 13.12 9.33 -12.65
C VAL A 231 13.56 10.23 -11.49
N ASP A 232 14.06 11.46 -11.76
CA ASP A 232 14.40 12.42 -10.70
C ASP A 232 13.16 12.82 -9.88
N LYS A 233 12.02 13.12 -10.52
CA LYS A 233 10.77 13.43 -9.83
C LYS A 233 10.32 12.28 -8.93
N LEU A 234 10.35 11.05 -9.41
CA LEU A 234 10.01 9.86 -8.63
C LEU A 234 10.98 9.63 -7.46
N ALA A 235 12.28 9.89 -7.64
CA ALA A 235 13.27 9.77 -6.57
C ALA A 235 13.01 10.80 -5.45
N ARG A 236 12.69 12.05 -5.80
CA ARG A 236 12.29 13.08 -4.84
C ARG A 236 11.01 12.69 -4.09
N PHE A 237 10.01 12.15 -4.81
CA PHE A 237 8.77 11.64 -4.22
C PHE A 237 9.03 10.50 -3.23
N VAL A 238 9.81 9.48 -3.62
CA VAL A 238 10.16 8.35 -2.73
C VAL A 238 10.92 8.84 -1.50
N SER A 239 11.91 9.75 -1.68
CA SER A 239 12.67 10.31 -0.56
C SER A 239 11.77 11.03 0.44
N ALA A 240 10.89 11.91 -0.03
CA ALA A 240 9.95 12.65 0.80
C ALA A 240 8.93 11.71 1.49
N SER A 241 8.43 10.71 0.79
CA SER A 241 7.55 9.69 1.36
C SER A 241 8.22 8.90 2.49
N MET A 242 9.49 8.53 2.33
CA MET A 242 10.24 7.83 3.38
C MET A 242 10.51 8.71 4.61
N LYS A 243 10.70 10.03 4.46
CA LYS A 243 10.71 10.96 5.58
C LYS A 243 9.37 10.95 6.33
N GLY A 244 8.26 10.95 5.60
CA GLY A 244 6.92 10.81 6.17
C GLY A 244 6.74 9.51 6.93
N TRP A 245 7.21 8.38 6.40
CA TRP A 245 7.17 7.09 7.08
C TRP A 245 8.05 7.05 8.34
N ALA A 246 9.24 7.63 8.30
CA ALA A 246 10.10 7.73 9.48
C ALA A 246 9.42 8.56 10.57
N TYR A 247 8.85 9.71 10.22
CA TYR A 247 8.09 10.54 11.15
C TYR A 247 6.89 9.79 11.75
N ALA A 248 6.10 9.10 10.91
CA ALA A 248 4.93 8.35 11.36
C ALA A 248 5.28 7.21 12.34
N LYS A 249 6.42 6.55 12.16
CA LYS A 249 6.95 5.55 13.11
C LYS A 249 7.27 6.16 14.49
N ASP A 250 7.85 7.35 14.49
CA ASP A 250 8.29 8.02 15.72
C ASP A 250 7.14 8.76 16.43
N HIS A 251 6.07 9.11 15.68
CA HIS A 251 4.91 9.89 16.15
C HIS A 251 3.58 9.25 15.75
N PRO A 252 3.29 8.01 16.21
CA PRO A 252 2.14 7.23 15.73
C PRO A 252 0.78 7.89 16.00
N ASP A 253 0.61 8.57 17.13
CA ASP A 253 -0.65 9.25 17.48
C ASP A 253 -0.89 10.46 16.57
N GLU A 254 0.13 11.27 16.29
CA GLU A 254 0.03 12.39 15.37
C GLU A 254 -0.22 11.92 13.94
N ALA A 255 0.47 10.86 13.51
CA ALA A 255 0.25 10.26 12.21
C ALA A 255 -1.19 9.73 12.04
N ALA A 256 -1.75 9.12 13.09
CA ALA A 256 -3.16 8.71 13.13
C ALA A 256 -4.10 9.90 12.99
N GLY A 257 -3.83 11.02 13.68
CA GLY A 257 -4.60 12.27 13.56
C GLY A 257 -4.57 12.82 12.14
N ILE A 258 -3.39 12.91 11.52
CA ILE A 258 -3.24 13.37 10.13
C ILE A 258 -4.04 12.49 9.15
N VAL A 259 -4.03 11.17 9.36
CA VAL A 259 -4.84 10.25 8.54
C VAL A 259 -6.34 10.53 8.70
N LEU A 260 -6.82 10.76 9.93
CA LEU A 260 -8.21 11.06 10.21
C LEU A 260 -8.67 12.37 9.56
N ASP A 261 -7.83 13.40 9.57
CA ASP A 261 -8.13 14.68 8.91
C ASP A 261 -8.31 14.52 7.39
N ASN A 262 -7.75 13.47 6.81
CA ASN A 262 -7.86 13.12 5.39
C ASN A 262 -8.92 12.03 5.11
N ASP A 263 -9.53 11.42 6.13
CA ASP A 263 -10.59 10.41 5.93
C ASP A 263 -11.93 11.07 5.59
N THR A 264 -12.39 10.87 4.36
CA THR A 264 -13.69 11.37 3.88
C THR A 264 -14.83 10.38 4.10
N THR A 265 -14.51 9.16 4.57
CA THR A 265 -15.50 8.09 4.76
C THR A 265 -16.21 8.18 6.11
N GLY A 266 -15.55 8.76 7.11
CA GLY A 266 -16.00 8.78 8.51
C GLY A 266 -16.02 7.39 9.16
N ALA A 267 -15.37 6.41 8.54
CA ALA A 267 -15.33 5.02 9.02
C ALA A 267 -14.19 4.79 10.02
N GLN A 268 -13.20 5.68 10.07
CA GLN A 268 -12.00 5.52 10.88
C GLN A 268 -12.18 6.14 12.27
N THR A 269 -11.52 5.57 13.27
CA THR A 269 -11.47 6.10 14.64
C THR A 269 -10.01 6.31 15.06
N GLU A 270 -9.75 7.28 15.94
CA GLU A 270 -8.41 7.59 16.43
C GLU A 270 -7.74 6.37 17.07
N ALA A 271 -8.43 5.69 17.98
CA ALA A 271 -7.91 4.50 18.66
C ALA A 271 -7.51 3.41 17.66
N HIS A 272 -8.34 3.16 16.63
CA HIS A 272 -8.03 2.15 15.62
C HIS A 272 -6.86 2.58 14.73
N GLN A 273 -6.78 3.85 14.32
CA GLN A 273 -5.67 4.33 13.50
C GLN A 273 -4.33 4.34 14.26
N THR A 274 -4.32 4.67 15.56
CA THR A 274 -3.13 4.54 16.41
C THR A 274 -2.69 3.06 16.55
N PHE A 275 -3.65 2.15 16.76
CA PHE A 275 -3.36 0.70 16.74
C PHE A 275 -2.75 0.30 15.40
N MET A 276 -3.38 0.70 14.29
CA MET A 276 -2.88 0.41 12.94
C MET A 276 -1.45 0.89 12.76
N MET A 277 -1.15 2.14 13.14
CA MET A 277 0.18 2.72 12.99
C MET A 277 1.24 1.92 13.75
N THR A 278 0.90 1.46 14.97
CA THR A 278 1.78 0.62 15.79
C THR A 278 2.11 -0.72 15.11
N GLU A 279 1.13 -1.35 14.48
CA GLU A 279 1.31 -2.63 13.80
C GLU A 279 2.04 -2.44 12.45
N ILE A 280 1.71 -1.39 11.70
CA ILE A 280 2.34 -1.06 10.41
C ILE A 280 3.84 -0.79 10.60
N ALA A 281 4.24 -0.11 11.68
CA ALA A 281 5.65 0.15 11.97
C ALA A 281 6.52 -1.12 11.99
N LYS A 282 5.92 -2.29 12.29
CA LYS A 282 6.60 -3.60 12.31
C LYS A 282 6.80 -4.20 10.92
N LEU A 283 6.06 -3.71 9.92
CA LEU A 283 6.07 -4.19 8.54
C LEU A 283 6.96 -3.34 7.63
N LEU A 284 7.22 -2.09 8.03
CA LEU A 284 8.05 -1.16 7.27
C LEU A 284 9.51 -1.59 7.27
N GLY A 285 10.15 -1.45 6.10
CA GLY A 285 11.60 -1.58 5.97
C GLY A 285 12.33 -0.30 6.37
N ASP A 286 13.62 -0.41 6.64
CA ASP A 286 14.49 0.75 6.91
C ASP A 286 14.92 1.48 5.63
N SER A 287 14.61 0.92 4.47
CA SER A 287 14.95 1.45 3.15
C SER A 287 13.81 1.21 2.17
N PRO A 288 13.59 2.10 1.21
CA PRO A 288 12.60 1.89 0.15
C PRO A 288 13.07 0.88 -0.93
N LYS A 289 14.29 0.35 -0.83
CA LYS A 289 14.82 -0.60 -1.82
C LYS A 289 14.11 -1.94 -1.69
N LEU A 290 13.69 -2.48 -2.83
CA LEU A 290 13.12 -3.80 -2.92
C LEU A 290 14.15 -4.88 -2.54
N ASP A 291 13.80 -5.77 -1.63
CA ASP A 291 14.51 -7.03 -1.43
C ASP A 291 14.15 -7.98 -2.58
N THR A 292 15.11 -8.23 -3.46
CA THR A 292 14.93 -9.09 -4.62
C THR A 292 14.64 -10.54 -4.24
N ALA A 293 15.15 -11.04 -3.11
CA ALA A 293 14.86 -12.39 -2.64
C ALA A 293 13.40 -12.52 -2.18
N ALA A 294 12.84 -11.49 -1.54
CA ALA A 294 11.44 -11.45 -1.18
C ALA A 294 10.54 -11.32 -2.43
N ALA A 295 10.96 -10.55 -3.43
CA ALA A 295 10.27 -10.46 -4.72
C ALA A 295 10.25 -11.81 -5.44
N GLU A 296 11.38 -12.52 -5.52
CA GLU A 296 11.46 -13.85 -6.10
C GLU A 296 10.63 -14.88 -5.32
N THR A 297 10.52 -14.73 -4.00
CA THR A 297 9.62 -15.56 -3.18
C THR A 297 8.18 -15.34 -3.58
N THR A 298 7.76 -14.08 -3.76
CA THR A 298 6.43 -13.72 -4.28
C THR A 298 6.17 -14.37 -5.64
N VAL A 299 7.13 -14.28 -6.57
CA VAL A 299 7.02 -14.93 -7.89
C VAL A 299 6.83 -16.44 -7.76
N LYS A 300 7.62 -17.10 -6.91
CA LYS A 300 7.50 -18.56 -6.67
C LYS A 300 6.12 -18.93 -6.13
N VAL A 301 5.58 -18.15 -5.20
CA VAL A 301 4.22 -18.35 -4.67
C VAL A 301 3.19 -18.27 -5.80
N LEU A 302 3.25 -17.25 -6.64
CA LEU A 302 2.29 -17.05 -7.73
C LEU A 302 2.39 -18.08 -8.85
N MET A 303 3.59 -18.63 -9.09
CA MET A 303 3.82 -19.70 -10.06
C MET A 303 3.49 -21.09 -9.51
N SER A 304 3.33 -21.26 -8.19
CA SER A 304 3.12 -22.56 -7.54
C SER A 304 1.67 -23.07 -7.60
N GLY A 305 0.79 -22.39 -8.29
CA GLY A 305 -0.65 -22.65 -8.31
C GLY A 305 -1.12 -23.91 -9.05
N GLY A 306 -0.35 -25.01 -9.03
CA GLY A 306 -0.76 -26.28 -9.62
C GLY A 306 -1.13 -26.15 -11.10
N SER A 307 -2.39 -26.48 -11.45
CA SER A 307 -2.90 -26.38 -12.82
C SER A 307 -3.37 -24.97 -13.21
N ASP A 308 -3.48 -24.05 -12.25
CA ASP A 308 -4.02 -22.71 -12.45
C ASP A 308 -3.19 -21.66 -11.66
N PRO A 309 -1.91 -21.44 -12.01
CA PRO A 309 -1.07 -20.47 -11.36
C PRO A 309 -1.52 -19.03 -11.72
N VAL A 310 -1.28 -18.08 -10.80
CA VAL A 310 -1.59 -16.65 -11.02
C VAL A 310 -0.73 -16.06 -12.15
N ILE A 311 0.53 -16.49 -12.24
CA ILE A 311 1.44 -16.18 -13.36
C ILE A 311 2.09 -17.47 -13.85
N THR A 312 2.37 -17.54 -15.16
CA THR A 312 2.88 -18.74 -15.82
C THR A 312 4.36 -18.64 -16.20
N LYS A 313 4.94 -17.44 -16.16
CA LYS A 313 6.32 -17.16 -16.56
C LYS A 313 6.99 -16.18 -15.60
N GLN A 314 8.33 -16.17 -15.61
CA GLN A 314 9.11 -15.19 -14.87
C GLN A 314 8.81 -13.76 -15.37
N PRO A 315 8.53 -12.82 -14.45
CA PRO A 315 8.15 -11.46 -14.82
C PRO A 315 9.40 -10.59 -15.07
N GLU A 316 10.01 -10.71 -16.24
CA GLU A 316 11.19 -9.92 -16.61
C GLU A 316 10.91 -8.42 -16.53
N GLY A 317 11.83 -7.64 -15.93
CA GLY A 317 11.74 -6.19 -15.80
C GLY A 317 10.61 -5.71 -14.88
N ALA A 318 10.07 -6.55 -13.99
CA ALA A 318 8.98 -6.21 -13.08
C ALA A 318 9.40 -5.27 -11.93
N TRP A 319 10.68 -5.06 -11.71
CA TRP A 319 11.24 -4.15 -10.72
C TRP A 319 12.57 -3.55 -11.17
N THR A 320 12.91 -2.42 -10.55
CA THR A 320 14.17 -1.71 -10.79
C THR A 320 14.61 -0.92 -9.58
N SER A 321 15.92 -0.79 -9.36
CA SER A 321 16.47 0.12 -8.35
C SER A 321 16.72 1.55 -8.89
N LYS A 322 16.43 1.81 -10.18
CA LYS A 322 16.76 3.07 -10.85
C LYS A 322 16.28 4.32 -10.10
N VAL A 323 15.09 4.26 -9.51
CA VAL A 323 14.51 5.36 -8.72
C VAL A 323 15.15 5.41 -7.33
N THR A 324 15.24 4.29 -6.63
CA THR A 324 15.82 4.25 -5.27
C THR A 324 17.33 4.51 -5.24
N ASP A 325 18.05 4.24 -6.32
CA ASP A 325 19.48 4.58 -6.44
C ASP A 325 19.68 6.07 -6.73
N ALA A 326 18.67 6.77 -7.24
CA ALA A 326 18.66 8.22 -7.45
C ALA A 326 18.21 9.02 -6.22
N VAL A 327 17.71 8.37 -5.16
CA VAL A 327 17.36 9.02 -3.87
C VAL A 327 18.64 9.57 -3.24
N LYS A 328 18.60 10.87 -2.88
CA LYS A 328 19.72 11.63 -2.28
C LYS A 328 19.54 11.81 -0.79
#